data_9d6747c553738b40a6f9993537d02c4c
#
_entry.id   9d6747c553738b40a6f9993537d02c4c
#
_cell.length_a   1.000
_cell.length_b   1.000
_cell.length_c   1.000
_cell.angle_alpha   90.00
_cell.angle_beta   90.00
_cell.angle_gamma   90.00
#
_symmetry.space_group_name_H-M   'P 1'
#
loop_
_entity.id
_entity.type
_entity.pdbx_description
1 polymer ?
#
loop_
_entity_poly.entity_id
_entity_poly.type
_entity_poly.pdbx_seq_one_letter_code
_entity_poly.pdbx_strand_id
1 'polypeptide(L)'
;MKQPSNWIEGMSMELKKKKKLAVCVPFRDPGDGVRDKHLAEFVPYMNQFLSERGFDFKIFVAHQCDDKLFNRSAMKNIAFDVAREEGYDYFAFHDVDMLPEDGADYSYPNEHPVHIFTNLSQWDYRLRDIEYFGGCVLFTKEQFENVNGYYNDYWDWGMEDDDLFWRCY
;
A
#
# COMPACT_ATOMS: atom_id res chain seq x y z
N MET A 1 -25.71 19.92 55.40
CA MET A 1 -25.61 20.19 53.89
C MET A 1 -24.27 19.73 53.43
N LYS A 2 -24.22 18.62 52.68
CA LYS A 2 -23.00 18.11 52.06
C LYS A 2 -22.97 18.62 50.61
N GLN A 3 -21.90 19.30 50.21
CA GLN A 3 -21.70 19.73 48.84
C GLN A 3 -21.45 18.51 47.94
N PRO A 4 -21.96 18.49 46.69
CA PRO A 4 -21.63 17.44 45.75
C PRO A 4 -20.23 17.63 45.22
N SER A 5 -19.41 16.61 45.37
CA SER A 5 -18.06 16.49 44.82
C SER A 5 -18.10 16.54 43.29
N ASN A 6 -17.33 17.45 42.72
CA ASN A 6 -17.09 17.57 41.28
C ASN A 6 -16.37 16.32 40.73
N TRP A 7 -17.11 15.46 40.06
CA TRP A 7 -16.57 14.41 39.20
C TRP A 7 -16.44 14.93 37.76
N ILE A 8 -15.48 15.82 37.54
CA ILE A 8 -14.95 16.10 36.19
C ILE A 8 -13.48 15.72 36.26
N GLU A 9 -13.21 14.44 36.41
CA GLU A 9 -11.90 13.90 36.10
C GLU A 9 -11.82 13.68 34.60
N GLY A 10 -10.81 14.33 34.03
CA GLY A 10 -10.52 14.46 32.65
C GLY A 10 -10.51 13.16 31.87
N MET A 11 -11.50 12.97 31.02
CA MET A 11 -11.29 12.25 29.77
C MET A 11 -10.48 13.16 28.84
N SER A 12 -9.16 13.15 28.99
CA SER A 12 -8.29 13.50 27.89
C SER A 12 -8.52 12.43 26.83
N MET A 13 -9.44 12.70 25.91
CA MET A 13 -9.42 12.04 24.61
C MET A 13 -8.09 12.44 23.97
N GLU A 14 -7.03 11.64 24.17
CA GLU A 14 -5.91 11.67 23.26
C GLU A 14 -6.51 11.47 21.87
N LEU A 15 -6.55 12.53 21.09
CA LEU A 15 -6.82 12.46 19.67
C LEU A 15 -5.77 11.51 19.10
N LYS A 16 -6.15 10.24 18.89
CA LYS A 16 -5.24 9.26 18.27
C LYS A 16 -4.73 9.87 16.99
N LYS A 17 -3.44 10.17 16.95
CA LYS A 17 -2.79 10.75 15.78
C LYS A 17 -3.18 9.89 14.57
N LYS A 18 -3.75 10.53 13.54
CA LYS A 18 -4.15 9.83 12.33
C LYS A 18 -2.95 9.15 11.69
N LYS A 19 -3.07 7.89 11.36
CA LYS A 19 -2.03 7.11 10.70
C LYS A 19 -1.84 7.59 9.27
N LYS A 20 -0.58 7.73 8.84
CA LYS A 20 -0.19 8.19 7.50
C LYS A 20 0.05 7.01 6.57
N LEU A 21 -0.66 7.01 5.44
CA LEU A 21 -0.54 6.01 4.38
C LEU A 21 0.48 6.43 3.33
N ALA A 22 1.46 5.58 3.04
CA ALA A 22 2.27 5.68 1.84
C ALA A 22 1.73 4.74 0.75
N VAL A 23 1.38 5.26 -0.41
CA VAL A 23 1.06 4.44 -1.59
C VAL A 23 2.34 4.26 -2.41
N CYS A 24 2.92 3.06 -2.34
CA CYS A 24 4.22 2.72 -2.94
C CYS A 24 3.99 2.07 -4.31
N VAL A 25 4.34 2.78 -5.39
CA VAL A 25 4.10 2.36 -6.77
C VAL A 25 5.42 2.06 -7.47
N PRO A 26 5.73 0.80 -7.78
CA PRO A 26 6.85 0.45 -8.64
C PRO A 26 6.51 0.84 -10.09
N PHE A 27 7.42 1.54 -10.76
CA PHE A 27 7.15 2.06 -12.09
C PHE A 27 8.30 1.88 -13.06
N ARG A 28 7.97 1.46 -14.27
CA ARG A 28 8.79 1.52 -15.48
C ARG A 28 7.88 1.44 -16.69
N ASP A 29 8.06 2.36 -17.64
CA ASP A 29 7.52 2.21 -18.99
C ASP A 29 8.57 1.57 -19.88
N PRO A 30 8.26 0.48 -20.63
CA PRO A 30 9.22 -0.17 -21.51
C PRO A 30 9.48 0.61 -22.81
N GLY A 31 8.89 1.80 -22.99
CA GLY A 31 9.05 2.65 -24.17
C GLY A 31 7.86 2.61 -25.14
N ASP A 32 6.77 1.92 -24.77
CA ASP A 32 5.52 1.89 -25.55
C ASP A 32 4.47 2.92 -25.08
N GLY A 33 4.73 3.61 -23.97
CA GLY A 33 3.87 4.63 -23.39
C GLY A 33 2.59 4.10 -22.74
N VAL A 34 2.47 2.79 -22.56
CA VAL A 34 1.29 2.16 -21.93
C VAL A 34 1.30 2.42 -20.43
N ARG A 35 2.43 2.21 -19.76
CA ARG A 35 2.56 2.46 -18.32
C ARG A 35 2.52 3.93 -17.97
N ASP A 36 3.03 4.81 -18.86
CA ASP A 36 2.90 6.26 -18.70
C ASP A 36 1.43 6.70 -18.66
N LYS A 37 0.58 6.12 -19.52
CA LYS A 37 -0.88 6.38 -19.51
C LYS A 37 -1.52 5.87 -18.21
N HIS A 38 -1.16 4.66 -17.77
CA HIS A 38 -1.65 4.13 -16.49
C HIS A 38 -1.27 5.04 -15.32
N LEU A 39 -0.02 5.52 -15.27
CA LEU A 39 0.41 6.44 -14.21
C LEU A 39 -0.34 7.78 -14.26
N ALA A 40 -0.56 8.31 -15.46
CA ALA A 40 -1.29 9.55 -15.67
C ALA A 40 -2.78 9.45 -15.25
N GLU A 41 -3.37 8.27 -15.33
CA GLU A 41 -4.71 7.96 -14.83
C GLU A 41 -4.71 7.65 -13.33
N PHE A 42 -3.78 6.83 -12.87
CA PHE A 42 -3.67 6.35 -11.50
C PHE A 42 -3.52 7.49 -10.49
N VAL A 43 -2.58 8.42 -10.73
CA VAL A 43 -2.26 9.45 -9.73
C VAL A 43 -3.45 10.36 -9.41
N PRO A 44 -4.15 10.96 -10.39
CA PRO A 44 -5.32 11.79 -10.09
C PRO A 44 -6.47 10.98 -9.48
N TYR A 45 -6.70 9.74 -9.96
CA TYR A 45 -7.74 8.87 -9.43
C TYR A 45 -7.49 8.54 -7.94
N MET A 46 -6.30 8.08 -7.59
CA MET A 46 -5.94 7.74 -6.21
C MET A 46 -5.97 8.96 -5.28
N ASN A 47 -5.53 10.13 -5.76
CA ASN A 47 -5.64 11.36 -4.99
C ASN A 47 -7.10 11.68 -4.65
N GLN A 48 -8.00 11.58 -5.62
CA GLN A 48 -9.43 11.79 -5.38
C GLN A 48 -9.99 10.71 -4.44
N PHE A 49 -9.78 9.45 -4.76
CA PHE A 49 -10.34 8.28 -4.05
C PHE A 49 -9.98 8.31 -2.55
N LEU A 50 -8.70 8.51 -2.22
CA LEU A 50 -8.22 8.52 -0.84
C LEU A 50 -8.58 9.82 -0.10
N SER A 51 -8.58 10.97 -0.79
CA SER A 51 -8.97 12.25 -0.19
C SER A 51 -10.44 12.29 0.21
N GLU A 52 -11.34 11.81 -0.67
CA GLU A 52 -12.79 11.75 -0.38
C GLU A 52 -13.10 10.84 0.81
N ARG A 53 -12.27 9.82 1.05
CA ARG A 53 -12.35 8.93 2.21
C ARG A 53 -11.58 9.43 3.42
N GLY A 54 -10.98 10.60 3.29
CA GLY A 54 -10.33 11.32 4.39
C GLY A 54 -9.02 10.69 4.84
N PHE A 55 -8.27 9.95 4.03
CA PHE A 55 -6.94 9.45 4.39
C PHE A 55 -5.91 10.60 4.47
N ASP A 56 -4.91 10.44 5.35
CA ASP A 56 -3.67 11.21 5.33
C ASP A 56 -2.63 10.39 4.59
N PHE A 57 -2.31 10.76 3.34
CA PHE A 57 -1.53 9.90 2.46
C PHE A 57 -0.61 10.68 1.52
N LYS A 58 0.35 9.95 0.93
CA LYS A 58 1.19 10.40 -0.19
C LYS A 58 1.48 9.23 -1.12
N ILE A 59 1.54 9.51 -2.42
CA ILE A 59 1.93 8.54 -3.45
C ILE A 59 3.43 8.66 -3.71
N PHE A 60 4.14 7.53 -3.62
CA PHE A 60 5.56 7.38 -3.89
C PHE A 60 5.75 6.52 -5.13
N VAL A 61 6.20 7.11 -6.21
CA VAL A 61 6.46 6.40 -7.47
C VAL A 61 7.96 6.11 -7.55
N ALA A 62 8.34 4.85 -7.40
CA ALA A 62 9.72 4.41 -7.58
C ALA A 62 9.94 4.04 -9.04
N HIS A 63 10.60 4.92 -9.78
CA HIS A 63 10.83 4.77 -11.22
C HIS A 63 12.19 4.15 -11.50
N GLN A 64 12.20 2.94 -12.08
CA GLN A 64 13.43 2.31 -12.55
C GLN A 64 13.86 2.92 -13.89
N CYS A 65 15.04 3.56 -13.90
CA CYS A 65 15.54 4.35 -15.04
C CYS A 65 16.73 3.69 -15.79
N ASP A 66 17.12 2.46 -15.39
CA ASP A 66 18.18 1.70 -16.07
C ASP A 66 17.64 0.86 -17.25
N ASP A 67 18.53 0.16 -17.96
CA ASP A 67 18.21 -0.67 -19.15
C ASP A 67 18.02 -2.15 -18.78
N LYS A 68 18.05 -2.50 -17.49
CA LYS A 68 17.84 -3.88 -17.04
C LYS A 68 16.36 -4.26 -17.16
N LEU A 69 16.06 -5.54 -16.98
CA LEU A 69 14.70 -5.99 -16.79
C LEU A 69 14.05 -5.28 -15.59
N PHE A 70 12.73 -5.16 -15.59
CA PHE A 70 12.04 -4.51 -14.49
C PHE A 70 12.18 -5.31 -13.19
N ASN A 71 12.64 -4.65 -12.12
CA ASN A 71 12.69 -5.23 -10.79
C ASN A 71 11.64 -4.56 -9.89
N ARG A 72 10.43 -5.08 -9.94
CA ARG A 72 9.29 -4.58 -9.19
C ARG A 72 9.53 -4.62 -7.69
N SER A 73 10.15 -5.71 -7.21
CA SER A 73 10.53 -5.91 -5.80
C SER A 73 11.42 -4.80 -5.28
N ALA A 74 12.53 -4.54 -5.99
CA ALA A 74 13.46 -3.49 -5.60
C ALA A 74 12.79 -2.11 -5.60
N MET A 75 11.94 -1.81 -6.57
CA MET A 75 11.21 -0.54 -6.61
C MET A 75 10.20 -0.42 -5.45
N LYS A 76 9.49 -1.49 -5.08
CA LYS A 76 8.61 -1.52 -3.90
C LYS A 76 9.41 -1.26 -2.61
N ASN A 77 10.57 -1.90 -2.45
CA ASN A 77 11.45 -1.69 -1.29
C ASN A 77 12.01 -0.27 -1.22
N ILE A 78 12.45 0.31 -2.34
CA ILE A 78 12.94 1.69 -2.40
C ILE A 78 11.83 2.69 -2.02
N ALA A 79 10.62 2.51 -2.55
CA ALA A 79 9.49 3.35 -2.19
C ALA A 79 9.17 3.27 -0.69
N PHE A 80 9.24 2.07 -0.11
CA PHE A 80 9.09 1.85 1.33
C PHE A 80 10.14 2.61 2.13
N ASP A 81 11.43 2.48 1.78
CA ASP A 81 12.51 3.13 2.51
C ASP A 81 12.37 4.65 2.53
N VAL A 82 12.08 5.26 1.37
CA VAL A 82 11.86 6.70 1.27
C VAL A 82 10.66 7.13 2.11
N ALA A 83 9.54 6.43 1.99
CA ALA A 83 8.32 6.77 2.73
C ALA A 83 8.50 6.57 4.25
N ARG A 84 9.20 5.51 4.66
CA ARG A 84 9.55 5.27 6.06
C ARG A 84 10.38 6.40 6.66
N GLU A 85 11.38 6.90 5.92
CA GLU A 85 12.22 8.03 6.35
C GLU A 85 11.41 9.34 6.45
N GLU A 86 10.38 9.53 5.62
CA GLU A 86 9.43 10.64 5.72
C GLU A 86 8.41 10.48 6.86
N GLY A 87 8.43 9.35 7.59
CA GLY A 87 7.62 9.13 8.79
C GLY A 87 6.18 8.68 8.50
N TYR A 88 5.98 7.87 7.46
CA TYR A 88 4.72 7.19 7.18
C TYR A 88 4.56 5.95 8.07
N ASP A 89 3.32 5.65 8.46
CA ASP A 89 3.00 4.61 9.45
C ASP A 89 2.71 3.25 8.83
N TYR A 90 2.14 3.25 7.60
CA TYR A 90 1.77 2.04 6.85
C TYR A 90 1.80 2.28 5.35
N PHE A 91 1.84 1.20 4.59
CA PHE A 91 2.26 1.20 3.19
C PHE A 91 1.32 0.34 2.35
N ALA A 92 0.81 0.90 1.25
CA ALA A 92 0.10 0.16 0.21
C ALA A 92 1.08 -0.08 -0.94
N PHE A 93 1.52 -1.31 -1.15
CA PHE A 93 2.30 -1.69 -2.32
C PHE A 93 1.35 -1.94 -3.48
N HIS A 94 1.34 -1.03 -4.44
CA HIS A 94 0.25 -0.88 -5.38
C HIS A 94 0.73 -0.91 -6.83
N ASP A 95 0.14 -1.76 -7.66
CA ASP A 95 0.41 -1.78 -9.10
C ASP A 95 -0.27 -0.59 -9.79
N VAL A 96 0.44 0.03 -10.75
CA VAL A 96 0.01 1.26 -11.42
C VAL A 96 -1.19 1.09 -12.36
N ASP A 97 -1.46 -0.13 -12.79
CA ASP A 97 -2.55 -0.48 -13.72
C ASP A 97 -3.81 -1.01 -13.04
N MET A 98 -3.91 -0.86 -11.73
CA MET A 98 -5.07 -1.25 -10.95
C MET A 98 -5.69 -0.05 -10.26
N LEU A 99 -7.00 0.11 -10.38
CA LEU A 99 -7.75 1.17 -9.70
C LEU A 99 -8.74 0.56 -8.71
N PRO A 100 -8.79 1.06 -7.45
CA PRO A 100 -9.75 0.55 -6.46
C PRO A 100 -11.17 0.96 -6.81
N GLU A 101 -12.12 0.06 -6.56
CA GLU A 101 -13.54 0.35 -6.56
C GLU A 101 -14.04 0.73 -5.15
N ASP A 102 -15.30 1.16 -5.02
CA ASP A 102 -15.86 1.73 -3.79
C ASP A 102 -15.73 0.85 -2.54
N GLY A 103 -15.64 -0.45 -2.68
CA GLY A 103 -15.47 -1.39 -1.56
C GLY A 103 -14.04 -1.57 -1.06
N ALA A 104 -13.03 -0.98 -1.72
CA ALA A 104 -11.63 -1.16 -1.33
C ALA A 104 -11.30 -0.38 -0.05
N ASP A 105 -10.83 -1.09 0.98
CA ASP A 105 -10.50 -0.53 2.29
C ASP A 105 -8.99 -0.36 2.48
N TYR A 106 -8.53 0.89 2.55
CA TYR A 106 -7.14 1.26 2.81
C TYR A 106 -6.86 1.58 4.29
N SER A 107 -7.69 1.11 5.20
CA SER A 107 -7.50 1.30 6.63
C SER A 107 -6.21 0.64 7.14
N TYR A 108 -5.70 1.15 8.26
CA TYR A 108 -4.48 0.65 8.88
C TYR A 108 -4.57 -0.85 9.21
N PRO A 109 -3.66 -1.71 8.74
CA PRO A 109 -3.71 -3.16 8.94
C PRO A 109 -3.19 -3.53 10.32
N ASN A 110 -4.09 -3.60 11.33
CA ASN A 110 -3.70 -3.73 12.74
C ASN A 110 -3.01 -5.04 13.09
N GLU A 111 -3.52 -6.18 12.62
CA GLU A 111 -3.07 -7.52 13.07
C GLU A 111 -2.17 -8.21 12.05
N HIS A 112 -2.59 -8.21 10.81
CA HIS A 112 -1.90 -8.87 9.69
C HIS A 112 -1.84 -7.98 8.47
N PRO A 113 -0.92 -8.23 7.52
CA PRO A 113 -0.98 -7.62 6.21
C PRO A 113 -2.34 -7.85 5.55
N VAL A 114 -2.85 -6.88 4.80
CA VAL A 114 -4.16 -6.94 4.16
C VAL A 114 -4.02 -6.89 2.65
N HIS A 115 -4.47 -7.93 1.96
CA HIS A 115 -4.58 -7.92 0.51
C HIS A 115 -5.91 -7.29 0.09
N ILE A 116 -5.85 -6.13 -0.60
CA ILE A 116 -7.05 -5.38 -0.99
C ILE A 116 -7.66 -5.95 -2.27
N PHE A 117 -6.84 -6.28 -3.26
CA PHE A 117 -7.30 -6.67 -4.60
C PHE A 117 -7.48 -8.17 -4.76
N THR A 118 -8.34 -8.75 -3.94
CA THR A 118 -8.72 -10.16 -3.99
C THR A 118 -9.71 -10.48 -5.11
N ASN A 119 -10.55 -9.50 -5.48
CA ASN A 119 -11.65 -9.66 -6.43
C ASN A 119 -11.49 -8.67 -7.58
N LEU A 120 -10.85 -9.09 -8.68
CA LEU A 120 -10.60 -8.24 -9.83
C LEU A 120 -11.71 -8.36 -10.87
N SER A 121 -12.09 -7.24 -11.48
CA SER A 121 -13.12 -7.19 -12.55
C SER A 121 -12.74 -8.06 -13.74
N GLN A 122 -11.45 -8.15 -14.09
CA GLN A 122 -10.95 -9.03 -15.16
C GLN A 122 -11.16 -10.53 -14.88
N TRP A 123 -11.49 -10.92 -13.65
CA TRP A 123 -11.81 -12.30 -13.23
C TRP A 123 -13.26 -12.41 -12.73
N ASP A 124 -14.15 -11.60 -13.24
CA ASP A 124 -15.57 -11.55 -12.83
C ASP A 124 -15.73 -11.44 -11.30
N TYR A 125 -14.83 -10.69 -10.64
CA TYR A 125 -14.78 -10.52 -9.17
C TYR A 125 -14.64 -11.83 -8.39
N ARG A 126 -14.03 -12.85 -9.00
CA ARG A 126 -13.73 -14.13 -8.32
C ARG A 126 -12.29 -14.13 -7.84
N LEU A 127 -12.07 -14.66 -6.63
CA LEU A 127 -10.72 -14.93 -6.15
C LEU A 127 -10.06 -15.95 -7.09
N ARG A 128 -8.94 -15.56 -7.71
CA ARG A 128 -8.21 -16.41 -8.65
C ARG A 128 -7.57 -17.59 -7.94
N ASP A 129 -6.85 -17.27 -6.86
CA ASP A 129 -6.03 -18.19 -6.10
C ASP A 129 -5.91 -17.69 -4.66
N ILE A 130 -5.85 -18.60 -3.68
CA ILE A 130 -5.66 -18.24 -2.28
C ILE A 130 -4.26 -17.66 -2.01
N GLU A 131 -3.29 -17.98 -2.85
CA GLU A 131 -1.91 -17.51 -2.76
C GLU A 131 -1.67 -16.19 -3.52
N TYR A 132 -2.65 -15.75 -4.33
CA TYR A 132 -2.53 -14.49 -5.06
C TYR A 132 -2.41 -13.30 -4.10
N PHE A 133 -1.28 -12.64 -4.12
CA PHE A 133 -0.95 -11.53 -3.23
C PHE A 133 -0.48 -10.26 -3.98
N GLY A 134 -0.81 -10.21 -5.28
CA GLY A 134 -0.48 -9.09 -6.17
C GLY A 134 -1.49 -7.96 -6.17
N GLY A 135 -1.22 -6.94 -6.95
CA GLY A 135 -2.10 -5.79 -7.16
C GLY A 135 -2.00 -4.72 -6.10
N CYS A 136 -2.50 -4.97 -4.90
CA CYS A 136 -2.32 -4.05 -3.76
C CYS A 136 -2.37 -4.78 -2.42
N VAL A 137 -1.31 -4.62 -1.64
CA VAL A 137 -1.19 -5.19 -0.29
C VAL A 137 -0.81 -4.10 0.71
N LEU A 138 -1.48 -4.09 1.86
CA LEU A 138 -1.19 -3.19 2.97
C LEU A 138 -0.31 -3.87 4.01
N PHE A 139 0.70 -3.13 4.46
CA PHE A 139 1.57 -3.50 5.57
C PHE A 139 1.73 -2.33 6.53
N THR A 140 1.80 -2.61 7.84
CA THR A 140 2.45 -1.66 8.75
C THR A 140 3.96 -1.68 8.51
N LYS A 141 4.66 -0.65 8.99
CA LYS A 141 6.12 -0.62 8.96
C LYS A 141 6.71 -1.89 9.60
N GLU A 142 6.25 -2.23 10.79
CA GLU A 142 6.74 -3.38 11.56
C GLU A 142 6.48 -4.71 10.84
N GLN A 143 5.29 -4.91 10.29
CA GLN A 143 4.96 -6.12 9.54
C GLN A 143 5.89 -6.29 8.33
N PHE A 144 6.16 -5.22 7.57
CA PHE A 144 7.01 -5.29 6.39
C PHE A 144 8.49 -5.51 6.73
N GLU A 145 8.99 -4.88 7.80
CA GLU A 145 10.35 -5.09 8.31
C GLU A 145 10.53 -6.53 8.84
N ASN A 146 9.52 -7.11 9.50
CA ASN A 146 9.57 -8.46 10.04
C ASN A 146 9.69 -9.54 8.95
N VAL A 147 9.07 -9.32 7.79
CA VAL A 147 9.21 -10.23 6.64
C VAL A 147 10.42 -9.88 5.76
N ASN A 148 11.23 -8.89 6.16
CA ASN A 148 12.40 -8.41 5.42
C ASN A 148 12.07 -7.91 3.99
N GLY A 149 10.90 -7.30 3.81
CA GLY A 149 10.46 -6.71 2.55
C GLY A 149 10.31 -7.70 1.39
N TYR A 150 10.29 -7.19 0.16
CA TYR A 150 10.33 -8.02 -1.04
C TYR A 150 11.75 -8.54 -1.32
N TYR A 151 11.87 -9.74 -1.89
CA TYR A 151 13.17 -10.26 -2.30
C TYR A 151 13.66 -9.61 -3.60
N ASN A 152 14.87 -9.03 -3.59
CA ASN A 152 15.37 -8.14 -4.66
C ASN A 152 15.84 -8.86 -5.94
N ASP A 153 15.92 -10.17 -5.97
CA ASP A 153 16.45 -10.92 -7.11
C ASP A 153 15.38 -11.43 -8.09
N TYR A 154 14.13 -10.99 -7.93
CA TYR A 154 13.08 -11.23 -8.92
C TYR A 154 13.16 -10.15 -10.01
N TRP A 155 13.65 -10.56 -11.18
CA TRP A 155 13.76 -9.74 -12.37
C TRP A 155 12.71 -10.15 -13.40
N ASP A 156 12.11 -9.17 -14.10
CA ASP A 156 11.04 -9.34 -15.05
C ASP A 156 9.68 -9.61 -14.35
N TRP A 157 8.92 -10.62 -14.74
CA TRP A 157 7.56 -10.83 -14.27
C TRP A 157 7.41 -12.09 -13.43
N GLY A 158 6.81 -11.92 -12.24
CA GLY A 158 6.27 -13.00 -11.45
C GLY A 158 7.11 -13.45 -10.24
N MET A 159 6.48 -14.21 -9.36
CA MET A 159 6.99 -14.88 -8.16
C MET A 159 7.30 -13.99 -6.96
N GLU A 160 7.45 -12.68 -7.10
CA GLU A 160 7.77 -11.78 -6.00
C GLU A 160 6.63 -11.65 -4.98
N ASP A 161 5.40 -11.67 -5.49
CA ASP A 161 4.19 -11.58 -4.65
C ASP A 161 3.93 -12.90 -3.94
N ASP A 162 4.12 -14.04 -4.63
CA ASP A 162 4.01 -15.39 -4.05
C ASP A 162 5.07 -15.63 -2.97
N ASP A 163 6.33 -15.23 -3.22
CA ASP A 163 7.41 -15.28 -2.23
C ASP A 163 7.07 -14.48 -0.97
N LEU A 164 6.55 -13.25 -1.16
CA LEU A 164 6.14 -12.41 -0.03
C LEU A 164 4.98 -13.05 0.74
N PHE A 165 3.98 -13.60 0.05
CA PHE A 165 2.87 -14.31 0.66
C PHE A 165 3.37 -15.42 1.61
N TRP A 166 4.24 -16.31 1.12
CA TRP A 166 4.78 -17.41 1.93
C TRP A 166 5.62 -16.96 3.12
N ARG A 167 6.24 -15.77 3.06
CA ARG A 167 6.98 -15.20 4.20
C ARG A 167 6.09 -14.50 5.23
N CYS A 168 4.83 -14.26 4.89
CA CYS A 168 3.83 -13.73 5.83
C CYS A 168 3.17 -14.82 6.71
N TYR A 169 3.39 -16.08 6.38
CA TYR A 169 2.92 -17.24 7.13
C TYR A 169 4.06 -17.91 7.89
#